data_f700d73fe4e96893b9ea9f3e97fa3804
#
_entry.id   f700d73fe4e96893b9ea9f3e97fa3804
#
_cell.length_a   1.000
_cell.length_b   1.000
_cell.length_c   1.000
_cell.angle_alpha   90.00
_cell.angle_beta   90.00
_cell.angle_gamma   90.00
#
_symmetry.space_group_name_H-M   'P 1'
#
loop_
_entity.id
_entity.type
_entity.pdbx_description
1 polymer ?
#
loop_
_entity_poly.entity_id
_entity_poly.type
_entity_poly.pdbx_seq_one_letter_code
_entity_poly.pdbx_strand_id
1 'polypeptide(L)'
;MKLISTLALSALLGLTAHGALAAEQTELKGCAAKKQAISEQIEQARAHGNGNQQAGLEKALSEVTANCTDSSLRKEREQKVLDARHEVNKRTKDLDKAMKRGDSEKINKRKDKLAESKKELQEALDDLEK
;
A
#
# COMPACT_ATOMS: atom_id res chain seq x y z
N MET A 1 1.02 11.78 73.47
CA MET A 1 -0.29 12.40 73.71
C MET A 1 -0.80 12.99 72.42
N LYS A 2 -2.05 12.66 72.12
CA LYS A 2 -3.00 13.36 71.20
C LYS A 2 -2.79 13.10 69.72
N LEU A 3 -3.63 12.24 69.20
CA LEU A 3 -5.01 12.31 68.68
C LEU A 3 -5.04 12.78 67.21
N ILE A 4 -5.26 11.82 66.34
CA ILE A 4 -6.49 11.52 65.57
C ILE A 4 -7.01 12.74 64.80
N SER A 5 -7.01 12.67 63.50
CA SER A 5 -8.19 13.08 62.72
C SER A 5 -8.20 12.40 61.37
N THR A 6 -9.11 11.48 61.25
CA THR A 6 -9.56 10.84 60.02
C THR A 6 -10.40 11.82 59.21
N LEU A 7 -10.05 12.05 57.97
CA LEU A 7 -10.96 12.64 56.98
C LEU A 7 -11.06 11.71 55.80
N ALA A 8 -12.15 10.96 55.81
CA ALA A 8 -12.59 10.18 54.64
C ALA A 8 -13.09 11.13 53.58
N LEU A 9 -12.41 11.16 52.46
CA LEU A 9 -12.90 11.84 51.25
C LEU A 9 -13.31 10.79 50.24
N SER A 10 -14.62 10.58 50.17
CA SER A 10 -15.27 9.70 49.20
C SER A 10 -15.18 10.35 47.82
N ALA A 11 -14.27 9.88 46.98
CA ALA A 11 -14.22 10.24 45.57
C ALA A 11 -15.17 9.32 44.79
N LEU A 12 -16.30 9.89 44.34
CA LEU A 12 -17.21 9.27 43.38
C LEU A 12 -16.44 9.13 42.05
N LEU A 13 -16.11 7.89 41.70
CA LEU A 13 -15.67 7.55 40.35
C LEU A 13 -16.90 7.59 39.43
N GLY A 14 -17.06 8.69 38.72
CA GLY A 14 -17.94 8.78 37.55
C GLY A 14 -17.32 7.96 36.41
N LEU A 15 -17.79 6.73 36.16
CA LEU A 15 -17.54 6.01 34.94
C LEU A 15 -18.28 6.73 33.79
N THR A 16 -17.59 7.63 33.09
CA THR A 16 -18.03 8.05 31.78
C THR A 16 -17.67 6.93 30.82
N ALA A 17 -18.65 6.08 30.50
CA ALA A 17 -18.57 5.18 29.36
C ALA A 17 -18.47 6.03 28.09
N HIS A 18 -17.25 6.27 27.63
CA HIS A 18 -17.01 6.73 26.28
C HIS A 18 -17.32 5.54 25.38
N GLY A 19 -18.55 5.49 24.86
CA GLY A 19 -18.90 4.63 23.75
C GLY A 19 -17.99 5.01 22.59
N ALA A 20 -16.90 4.27 22.40
CA ALA A 20 -16.16 4.26 21.17
C ALA A 20 -17.12 3.71 20.11
N LEU A 21 -17.78 4.62 19.40
CA LEU A 21 -18.32 4.32 18.07
C LEU A 21 -17.08 4.00 17.23
N ALA A 22 -16.65 2.74 17.24
CA ALA A 22 -15.84 2.19 16.18
C ALA A 22 -16.70 2.32 14.92
N ALA A 23 -16.54 3.45 14.22
CA ALA A 23 -16.96 3.54 12.83
C ALA A 23 -16.22 2.39 12.15
N GLU A 24 -16.96 1.37 11.78
CA GLU A 24 -16.51 0.28 10.94
C GLU A 24 -16.11 0.96 9.62
N GLN A 25 -14.83 1.33 9.54
CA GLN A 25 -14.25 1.82 8.30
C GLN A 25 -14.25 0.60 7.37
N THR A 26 -15.32 0.47 6.60
CA THR A 26 -15.34 -0.45 5.47
C THR A 26 -14.18 -0.08 4.58
N GLU A 27 -13.12 -0.87 4.65
CA GLU A 27 -11.93 -0.68 3.85
C GLU A 27 -12.36 -0.71 2.38
N LEU A 28 -12.20 0.43 1.71
CA LEU A 28 -12.56 0.56 0.31
C LEU A 28 -11.66 -0.35 -0.52
N LYS A 29 -12.26 -1.08 -1.45
CA LYS A 29 -11.56 -1.99 -2.36
C LYS A 29 -11.84 -1.64 -3.82
N GLY A 30 -11.04 -2.20 -4.70
CA GLY A 30 -11.27 -2.10 -6.13
C GLY A 30 -11.21 -0.66 -6.65
N CYS A 31 -12.14 -0.30 -7.53
CA CYS A 31 -12.21 1.03 -8.15
C CYS A 31 -12.49 2.15 -7.14
N ALA A 32 -13.21 1.86 -6.05
CA ALA A 32 -13.45 2.84 -5.00
C ALA A 32 -12.14 3.21 -4.28
N ALA A 33 -11.34 2.22 -3.89
CA ALA A 33 -10.03 2.46 -3.28
C ALA A 33 -9.08 3.18 -4.25
N LYS A 34 -9.08 2.82 -5.54
CA LYS A 34 -8.26 3.48 -6.57
C LYS A 34 -8.62 4.97 -6.71
N LYS A 35 -9.91 5.31 -6.72
CA LYS A 35 -10.38 6.71 -6.78
C LYS A 35 -9.96 7.48 -5.54
N GLN A 36 -10.13 6.91 -4.35
CA GLN A 36 -9.71 7.56 -3.11
C GLN A 36 -8.21 7.85 -3.10
N ALA A 37 -7.38 6.85 -3.43
CA ALA A 37 -5.93 7.03 -3.47
C ALA A 37 -5.49 8.16 -4.43
N ILE A 38 -6.14 8.27 -5.60
CA ILE A 38 -5.86 9.37 -6.54
C ILE A 38 -6.31 10.71 -5.95
N SER A 39 -7.47 10.77 -5.29
CA SER A 39 -7.97 11.99 -4.65
C SER A 39 -7.02 12.49 -3.55
N GLU A 40 -6.51 11.59 -2.72
CA GLU A 40 -5.52 11.91 -1.68
C GLU A 40 -4.21 12.45 -2.30
N GLN A 41 -3.76 11.88 -3.41
CA GLN A 41 -2.58 12.39 -4.13
C GLN A 41 -2.83 13.78 -4.75
N ILE A 42 -4.05 14.07 -5.22
CA ILE A 42 -4.42 15.39 -5.70
C ILE A 42 -4.31 16.42 -4.56
N GLU A 43 -4.81 16.10 -3.37
CA GLU A 43 -4.71 16.98 -2.20
C GLU A 43 -3.25 17.23 -1.81
N GLN A 44 -2.42 16.19 -1.82
CA GLN A 44 -0.98 16.32 -1.57
C GLN A 44 -0.29 17.19 -2.63
N ALA A 45 -0.57 16.98 -3.91
CA ALA A 45 0.00 17.80 -5.00
C ALA A 45 -0.41 19.27 -4.87
N ARG A 46 -1.66 19.52 -4.48
CA ARG A 46 -2.17 20.87 -4.21
C ARG A 46 -1.47 21.51 -3.01
N ALA A 47 -1.31 20.79 -1.91
CA ALA A 47 -0.64 21.28 -0.72
C ALA A 47 0.83 21.66 -0.98
N HIS A 48 1.48 20.94 -1.92
CA HIS A 48 2.87 21.20 -2.33
C HIS A 48 2.99 22.18 -3.52
N GLY A 49 1.90 22.76 -4.00
CA GLY A 49 1.90 23.70 -5.13
C GLY A 49 2.31 23.07 -6.47
N ASN A 50 2.26 21.73 -6.61
CA ASN A 50 2.64 21.04 -7.81
C ASN A 50 1.49 20.94 -8.82
N GLY A 51 1.21 22.06 -9.52
CA GLY A 51 0.08 22.16 -10.44
C GLY A 51 0.12 21.15 -11.61
N ASN A 52 1.30 20.81 -12.13
CA ASN A 52 1.43 19.83 -13.20
C ASN A 52 1.04 18.42 -12.73
N GLN A 53 1.46 18.04 -11.54
CA GLN A 53 1.09 16.76 -10.94
C GLN A 53 -0.41 16.73 -10.64
N GLN A 54 -0.95 17.80 -10.07
CA GLN A 54 -2.38 17.93 -9.78
C GLN A 54 -3.21 17.72 -11.06
N ALA A 55 -2.91 18.44 -12.15
CA ALA A 55 -3.64 18.31 -13.41
C ALA A 55 -3.59 16.88 -14.00
N GLY A 56 -2.43 16.23 -13.91
CA GLY A 56 -2.28 14.83 -14.34
C GLY A 56 -3.13 13.86 -13.53
N LEU A 57 -3.16 14.05 -12.21
CA LEU A 57 -3.96 13.22 -11.29
C LEU A 57 -5.47 13.48 -11.44
N GLU A 58 -5.90 14.72 -11.66
CA GLU A 58 -7.31 15.05 -11.94
C GLU A 58 -7.80 14.36 -13.23
N LYS A 59 -6.97 14.34 -14.27
CA LYS A 59 -7.25 13.58 -15.48
C LYS A 59 -7.35 12.09 -15.19
N ALA A 60 -6.41 11.52 -14.44
CA ALA A 60 -6.43 10.11 -14.05
C ALA A 60 -7.68 9.76 -13.23
N LEU A 61 -8.11 10.65 -12.32
CA LEU A 61 -9.35 10.47 -11.54
C LEU A 61 -10.58 10.45 -12.44
N SER A 62 -10.64 11.34 -13.41
CA SER A 62 -11.72 11.39 -14.41
C SER A 62 -11.80 10.09 -15.22
N GLU A 63 -10.66 9.59 -15.71
CA GLU A 63 -10.58 8.34 -16.46
C GLU A 63 -11.01 7.13 -15.62
N VAL A 64 -10.52 7.03 -14.38
CA VAL A 64 -10.92 5.95 -13.46
C VAL A 64 -12.40 6.03 -13.13
N THR A 65 -12.94 7.24 -12.97
CA THR A 65 -14.37 7.43 -12.68
C THR A 65 -15.26 6.99 -13.83
N ALA A 66 -14.83 7.25 -15.07
CA ALA A 66 -15.60 6.92 -16.26
C ALA A 66 -15.47 5.44 -16.66
N ASN A 67 -14.30 4.84 -16.50
CA ASN A 67 -13.97 3.57 -17.18
C ASN A 67 -13.61 2.41 -16.23
N CYS A 68 -13.40 2.66 -14.93
CA CYS A 68 -13.03 1.60 -14.02
C CYS A 68 -14.23 0.73 -13.65
N THR A 69 -14.08 -0.57 -13.83
CA THR A 69 -14.95 -1.59 -13.21
C THR A 69 -14.06 -2.51 -12.38
N ASP A 70 -14.57 -3.05 -11.26
CA ASP A 70 -13.80 -3.94 -10.39
C ASP A 70 -13.31 -5.18 -11.16
N SER A 71 -14.11 -5.66 -12.10
CA SER A 71 -13.73 -6.78 -12.99
C SER A 71 -12.56 -6.43 -13.92
N SER A 72 -12.56 -5.24 -14.51
CA SER A 72 -11.47 -4.80 -15.39
C SER A 72 -10.19 -4.53 -14.59
N LEU A 73 -10.33 -3.92 -13.42
CA LEU A 73 -9.22 -3.66 -12.53
C LEU A 73 -8.57 -4.96 -12.02
N ARG A 74 -9.39 -5.94 -11.66
CA ARG A 74 -8.88 -7.25 -11.24
C ARG A 74 -8.10 -7.94 -12.36
N LYS A 75 -8.62 -7.95 -13.58
CA LYS A 75 -7.90 -8.51 -14.75
C LYS A 75 -6.57 -7.81 -14.99
N GLU A 76 -6.52 -6.48 -14.89
CA GLU A 76 -5.28 -5.72 -15.00
C GLU A 76 -4.25 -6.14 -13.94
N ARG A 77 -4.69 -6.30 -12.69
CA ARG A 77 -3.83 -6.73 -11.58
C ARG A 77 -3.35 -8.18 -11.75
N GLU A 78 -4.23 -9.09 -12.17
CA GLU A 78 -3.87 -10.48 -12.49
C GLU A 78 -2.81 -10.53 -13.61
N GLN A 79 -2.95 -9.70 -14.64
CA GLN A 79 -1.95 -9.61 -15.70
C GLN A 79 -0.59 -9.09 -15.18
N LYS A 80 -0.57 -8.08 -14.31
CA LYS A 80 0.66 -7.60 -13.66
C LYS A 80 1.37 -8.69 -12.87
N VAL A 81 0.63 -9.53 -12.14
CA VAL A 81 1.20 -10.68 -11.42
C VAL A 81 1.83 -11.67 -12.39
N LEU A 82 1.16 -11.97 -13.51
CA LEU A 82 1.71 -12.87 -14.53
C LEU A 82 3.00 -12.33 -15.15
N ASP A 83 3.03 -11.04 -15.48
CA ASP A 83 4.20 -10.37 -16.06
C ASP A 83 5.37 -10.34 -15.07
N ALA A 84 5.11 -10.03 -13.81
CA ALA A 84 6.12 -10.04 -12.75
C ALA A 84 6.67 -11.46 -12.49
N ARG A 85 5.84 -12.49 -12.50
CA ARG A 85 6.28 -13.90 -12.43
C ARG A 85 7.17 -14.28 -13.61
N HIS A 86 6.81 -13.83 -14.82
CA HIS A 86 7.63 -14.07 -16.01
C HIS A 86 9.01 -13.43 -15.87
N GLU A 87 9.06 -12.19 -15.35
CA GLU A 87 10.32 -11.49 -15.14
C GLU A 87 11.20 -12.17 -14.08
N VAL A 88 10.64 -12.62 -12.95
CA VAL A 88 11.36 -13.42 -11.96
C VAL A 88 11.97 -14.68 -12.58
N ASN A 89 11.21 -15.41 -13.40
CA ASN A 89 11.70 -16.61 -14.08
C ASN A 89 12.85 -16.28 -15.06
N LYS A 90 12.75 -15.19 -15.79
CA LYS A 90 13.80 -14.70 -16.69
C LYS A 90 15.07 -14.34 -15.91
N ARG A 91 14.96 -13.59 -14.82
CA ARG A 91 16.11 -13.21 -13.97
C ARG A 91 16.76 -14.41 -13.31
N THR A 92 15.98 -15.41 -12.91
CA THR A 92 16.51 -16.69 -12.38
C THR A 92 17.37 -17.38 -13.43
N LYS A 93 16.88 -17.52 -14.66
CA LYS A 93 17.65 -18.12 -15.76
C LYS A 93 18.92 -17.32 -16.09
N ASP A 94 18.87 -15.99 -16.00
CA ASP A 94 20.02 -15.13 -16.24
C ASP A 94 21.09 -15.30 -15.14
N LEU A 95 20.66 -15.44 -13.87
CA LEU A 95 21.54 -15.75 -12.77
C LEU A 95 22.21 -17.10 -12.96
N ASP A 96 21.45 -18.15 -13.29
CA ASP A 96 21.98 -19.50 -13.55
C ASP A 96 23.05 -19.49 -14.64
N LYS A 97 22.81 -18.74 -15.72
CA LYS A 97 23.81 -18.58 -16.80
C LYS A 97 25.09 -17.88 -16.31
N ALA A 98 24.95 -16.85 -15.45
CA ALA A 98 26.10 -16.16 -14.91
C ALA A 98 26.91 -17.04 -13.95
N MET A 99 26.22 -17.83 -13.12
CA MET A 99 26.85 -18.81 -12.22
C MET A 99 27.65 -19.87 -12.98
N LYS A 100 27.11 -20.41 -14.07
CA LYS A 100 27.83 -21.39 -14.93
C LYS A 100 29.09 -20.82 -15.57
N ARG A 101 29.15 -19.49 -15.78
CA ARG A 101 30.32 -18.80 -16.35
C ARG A 101 31.37 -18.42 -15.30
N GLY A 102 31.02 -18.45 -14.00
CA GLY A 102 31.93 -18.14 -12.89
C GLY A 102 32.32 -16.68 -12.74
N ASP A 103 31.65 -15.74 -13.41
CA ASP A 103 31.92 -14.31 -13.36
C ASP A 103 31.25 -13.69 -12.12
N SER A 104 32.02 -13.46 -11.06
CA SER A 104 31.53 -13.00 -9.75
C SER A 104 30.81 -11.64 -9.81
N GLU A 105 31.29 -10.71 -10.63
CA GLU A 105 30.67 -9.39 -10.77
C GLU A 105 29.27 -9.51 -11.44
N LYS A 106 29.20 -10.29 -12.52
CA LYS A 106 27.93 -10.55 -13.19
C LYS A 106 26.95 -11.31 -12.29
N ILE A 107 27.46 -12.29 -11.52
CA ILE A 107 26.63 -13.03 -10.55
C ILE A 107 25.98 -12.06 -9.56
N ASN A 108 26.75 -11.14 -8.95
CA ASN A 108 26.22 -10.18 -7.99
C ASN A 108 25.17 -9.27 -8.65
N LYS A 109 25.47 -8.70 -9.81
CA LYS A 109 24.50 -7.88 -10.56
C LYS A 109 23.20 -8.63 -10.91
N ARG A 110 23.30 -9.94 -11.23
CA ARG A 110 22.09 -10.75 -11.52
C ARG A 110 21.31 -11.11 -10.26
N LYS A 111 21.97 -11.29 -9.11
CA LYS A 111 21.31 -11.45 -7.81
C LYS A 111 20.48 -10.22 -7.45
N ASP A 112 21.06 -9.02 -7.61
CA ASP A 112 20.36 -7.76 -7.33
C ASP A 112 19.11 -7.61 -8.21
N LYS A 113 19.25 -7.88 -9.52
CA LYS A 113 18.11 -7.84 -10.46
C LYS A 113 17.02 -8.87 -10.13
N LEU A 114 17.40 -10.05 -9.66
CA LEU A 114 16.44 -11.06 -9.22
C LEU A 114 15.73 -10.62 -7.94
N ALA A 115 16.45 -10.02 -6.99
CA ALA A 115 15.86 -9.49 -5.75
C ALA A 115 14.84 -8.38 -6.05
N GLU A 116 15.17 -7.44 -6.96
CA GLU A 116 14.29 -6.40 -7.46
C GLU A 116 13.01 -6.99 -8.07
N SER A 117 13.13 -7.94 -9.01
CA SER A 117 11.97 -8.58 -9.64
C SER A 117 11.09 -9.36 -8.67
N LYS A 118 11.68 -9.98 -7.63
CA LYS A 118 10.90 -10.63 -6.56
C LYS A 118 10.10 -9.63 -5.72
N LYS A 119 10.68 -8.45 -5.45
CA LYS A 119 9.98 -7.37 -4.76
C LYS A 119 8.80 -6.87 -5.60
N GLU A 120 9.02 -6.61 -6.90
CA GLU A 120 7.96 -6.21 -7.84
C GLU A 120 6.82 -7.24 -7.90
N LEU A 121 7.15 -8.54 -7.88
CA LEU A 121 6.13 -9.60 -7.82
C LEU A 121 5.33 -9.54 -6.52
N GLN A 122 5.98 -9.31 -5.38
CA GLN A 122 5.28 -9.18 -4.11
C GLN A 122 4.34 -7.97 -4.12
N GLU A 123 4.79 -6.83 -4.61
CA GLU A 123 3.97 -5.62 -4.76
C GLU A 123 2.75 -5.87 -5.67
N ALA A 124 2.93 -6.61 -6.77
CA ALA A 124 1.83 -6.97 -7.66
C ALA A 124 0.81 -7.92 -7.00
N LEU A 125 1.28 -8.85 -6.15
CA LEU A 125 0.41 -9.74 -5.37
C LEU A 125 -0.38 -8.97 -4.30
N ASP A 126 0.28 -8.06 -3.60
CA ASP A 126 -0.36 -7.21 -2.59
C ASP A 126 -1.43 -6.29 -3.23
N ASP A 127 -1.17 -5.81 -4.45
CA ASP A 127 -2.14 -5.01 -5.20
C ASP A 127 -3.35 -5.82 -5.67
N LEU A 128 -3.19 -7.12 -5.89
CA LEU A 128 -4.29 -7.99 -6.33
C LEU A 128 -5.36 -8.15 -5.22
N GLU A 129 -4.97 -8.01 -3.96
CA GLU A 129 -5.84 -8.16 -2.80
C GLU A 129 -6.59 -6.87 -2.41
N LYS A 130 -6.16 -5.72 -2.93
CA LYS A 130 -6.78 -4.41 -2.68
C LYS A 130 -8.02 -4.21 -3.55
#